data_6204676776fcbea35932ce2975b7accb
#
_entry.id   6204676776fcbea35932ce2975b7accb
#
_cell.length_a   1.000
_cell.length_b   1.000
_cell.length_c   1.000
_cell.angle_alpha   90.00
_cell.angle_beta   90.00
_cell.angle_gamma   90.00
#
_symmetry.space_group_name_H-M   'P 1'
#
loop_
_entity.id
_entity.type
_entity.pdbx_description
1 polymer ?
#
loop_
_entity_poly.entity_id
_entity_poly.type
_entity_poly.pdbx_seq_one_letter_code
_entity_poly.pdbx_strand_id
1 'polypeptide(L)'
;MREPPLTLGFEDEPEPDEPSDRHARARARATSKTTAARAPATSTAGFVVRTDGAARGNPGPASAGAVLLSLSRPDARNPRAVPDASISDYLGVQTNNVAEYTAVVRAVALGIELGARRLELLLDSKLIVEQVTGRWRVKDAKLRLLWAEVLKQLRTLPDGWTAAHVPRAQNSLADAM
;
A
#
# COMPACT_ATOMS: atom_id res chain seq x y z
N MET A 1 27.59 50.63 23.92
CA MET A 1 27.58 49.38 23.15
C MET A 1 26.19 48.78 23.32
N ARG A 2 25.41 48.82 22.29
CA ARG A 2 24.08 48.18 22.24
C ARG A 2 24.10 47.19 21.07
N GLU A 3 23.87 45.94 21.36
CA GLU A 3 23.72 44.90 20.34
C GLU A 3 22.37 45.04 19.62
N PRO A 4 22.31 44.82 18.30
CA PRO A 4 21.05 44.78 17.57
C PRO A 4 20.34 43.43 17.75
N PRO A 5 18.99 43.40 17.65
CA PRO A 5 18.23 42.15 17.76
C PRO A 5 18.35 41.29 16.50
N LEU A 6 18.49 40.00 16.71
CA LEU A 6 18.42 38.96 15.68
C LEU A 6 17.00 38.87 15.12
N THR A 7 16.82 39.29 13.88
CA THR A 7 15.62 39.02 13.08
C THR A 7 15.72 37.63 12.51
N LEU A 8 14.90 36.72 12.99
CA LEU A 8 14.62 35.44 12.32
C LEU A 8 13.77 35.75 11.09
N GLY A 9 14.41 35.68 9.93
CA GLY A 9 13.70 35.69 8.65
C GLY A 9 12.96 34.37 8.47
N PHE A 10 11.64 34.41 8.49
CA PHE A 10 10.81 33.40 7.88
C PHE A 10 10.79 33.71 6.40
N GLU A 11 11.46 32.91 5.60
CA GLU A 11 11.30 32.92 4.16
C GLU A 11 10.00 32.18 3.85
N ASP A 12 9.00 32.94 3.41
CA ASP A 12 7.77 32.44 2.79
C ASP A 12 8.15 31.74 1.49
N GLU A 13 8.03 30.42 1.47
CA GLU A 13 8.00 29.70 0.21
C GLU A 13 6.64 29.95 -0.47
N PRO A 14 6.62 30.36 -1.76
CA PRO A 14 5.38 30.58 -2.45
C PRO A 14 4.65 29.27 -2.70
N GLU A 15 3.37 29.24 -2.30
CA GLU A 15 2.44 28.18 -2.69
C GLU A 15 2.30 28.12 -4.21
N PRO A 16 2.30 26.94 -4.84
CA PRO A 16 2.06 26.85 -6.26
C PRO A 16 0.59 27.12 -6.57
N ASP A 17 0.36 28.08 -7.48
CA ASP A 17 -0.93 28.45 -8.04
C ASP A 17 -1.74 27.22 -8.50
N GLU A 18 -3.00 27.18 -8.09
CA GLU A 18 -3.99 26.25 -8.64
C GLU A 18 -4.27 26.59 -10.11
N PRO A 19 -4.15 25.64 -11.04
CA PRO A 19 -4.65 25.86 -12.39
C PRO A 19 -6.17 25.72 -12.42
N SER A 20 -6.82 26.80 -12.83
CA SER A 20 -8.25 26.93 -13.07
C SER A 20 -8.82 25.78 -13.90
N ASP A 21 -9.85 25.17 -13.35
CA ASP A 21 -10.72 24.16 -13.92
C ASP A 21 -11.45 24.67 -15.19
N ARG A 22 -10.97 24.27 -16.37
CA ARG A 22 -11.76 24.16 -17.61
C ARG A 22 -11.08 23.21 -18.58
N HIS A 23 -11.79 22.17 -18.93
CA HIS A 23 -11.56 21.15 -19.94
C HIS A 23 -10.81 19.89 -19.48
N ALA A 24 -11.57 18.90 -19.08
CA ALA A 24 -11.56 17.59 -19.75
C ALA A 24 -12.50 16.61 -19.03
N ARG A 25 -13.75 16.57 -19.45
CA ARG A 25 -14.57 15.37 -19.25
C ARG A 25 -14.03 14.29 -20.19
N ALA A 26 -12.98 13.62 -19.81
CA ALA A 26 -12.61 12.33 -20.34
C ALA A 26 -12.98 11.29 -19.29
N ARG A 27 -14.08 10.56 -19.52
CA ARG A 27 -14.45 9.38 -18.76
C ARG A 27 -13.41 8.30 -18.99
N ALA A 28 -12.35 8.31 -18.22
CA ALA A 28 -11.50 7.14 -18.04
C ALA A 28 -12.25 6.19 -17.10
N ARG A 29 -12.97 5.23 -17.69
CA ARG A 29 -13.50 4.07 -16.98
C ARG A 29 -12.31 3.21 -16.60
N ALA A 30 -11.79 3.40 -15.39
CA ALA A 30 -10.79 2.51 -14.83
C ALA A 30 -11.44 1.14 -14.64
N THR A 31 -11.19 0.22 -15.56
CA THR A 31 -11.53 -1.18 -15.39
C THR A 31 -10.47 -1.78 -14.48
N SER A 32 -10.73 -1.86 -13.19
CA SER A 32 -9.97 -2.71 -12.30
C SER A 32 -10.16 -4.15 -12.73
N LYS A 33 -9.13 -4.78 -13.29
CA LYS A 33 -9.13 -6.23 -13.53
C LYS A 33 -8.74 -6.91 -12.23
N THR A 34 -9.73 -7.17 -11.38
CA THR A 34 -9.56 -8.09 -10.26
C THR A 34 -9.72 -9.51 -10.83
N THR A 35 -8.61 -10.18 -11.07
CA THR A 35 -8.65 -11.59 -11.44
C THR A 35 -8.67 -12.40 -10.15
N ALA A 36 -9.88 -12.61 -9.61
CA ALA A 36 -10.08 -13.54 -8.51
C ALA A 36 -10.01 -14.96 -9.06
N ALA A 37 -8.87 -15.63 -8.91
CA ALA A 37 -8.81 -17.07 -9.08
C ALA A 37 -9.67 -17.72 -7.99
N ARG A 38 -10.57 -18.62 -8.38
CA ARG A 38 -11.51 -19.33 -7.52
C ARG A 38 -10.75 -20.02 -6.37
N ALA A 39 -10.99 -19.58 -5.14
CA ALA A 39 -10.41 -20.19 -3.95
C ALA A 39 -10.84 -21.66 -3.83
N PRO A 40 -9.94 -22.59 -3.52
CA PRO A 40 -10.31 -23.92 -3.09
C PRO A 40 -11.05 -23.83 -1.75
N ALA A 41 -12.26 -24.38 -1.71
CA ALA A 41 -13.04 -24.47 -0.49
C ALA A 41 -12.38 -25.46 0.48
N THR A 42 -11.59 -24.95 1.42
CA THR A 42 -11.38 -25.53 2.77
C THR A 42 -10.48 -24.59 3.58
N SER A 43 -11.09 -23.98 4.52
CA SER A 43 -10.64 -23.15 5.59
C SER A 43 -9.20 -23.39 6.08
N THR A 44 -8.28 -22.67 5.52
CA THR A 44 -7.25 -22.09 6.37
C THR A 44 -7.31 -20.60 6.12
N ALA A 45 -7.97 -20.06 6.94
CA ALA A 45 -8.39 -18.72 7.11
C ALA A 45 -7.23 -17.70 7.12
N GLY A 46 -6.23 -17.79 6.26
CA GLY A 46 -5.13 -16.85 6.21
C GLY A 46 -4.36 -16.81 4.91
N PHE A 47 -3.73 -15.64 4.68
CA PHE A 47 -2.87 -15.44 3.51
C PHE A 47 -1.55 -14.78 3.91
N VAL A 48 -0.49 -15.14 3.18
CA VAL A 48 0.68 -14.29 3.03
C VAL A 48 0.35 -13.24 1.98
N VAL A 49 0.58 -12.00 2.32
CA VAL A 49 0.34 -10.83 1.46
C VAL A 49 1.68 -10.19 1.11
N ARG A 50 1.91 -9.93 -0.16
CA ARG A 50 3.02 -9.14 -0.67
C ARG A 50 2.46 -8.02 -1.51
N THR A 51 3.01 -6.81 -1.38
CA THR A 51 2.55 -5.64 -2.12
C THR A 51 3.73 -4.89 -2.71
N ASP A 52 3.51 -4.25 -3.84
CA ASP A 52 4.39 -3.24 -4.41
C ASP A 52 3.56 -2.06 -4.90
N GLY A 53 4.04 -0.87 -4.65
CA GLY A 53 3.46 0.36 -5.15
C GLY A 53 4.54 1.21 -5.77
N ALA A 54 4.35 1.67 -6.99
CA ALA A 54 5.33 2.45 -7.70
C ALA A 54 4.72 3.69 -8.33
N ALA A 55 5.51 4.76 -8.40
CA ALA A 55 5.19 5.96 -9.16
C ALA A 55 6.36 6.31 -10.09
N ARG A 56 6.06 6.62 -11.35
CA ARG A 56 7.05 7.15 -12.30
C ARG A 56 7.16 8.66 -12.11
N GLY A 57 8.13 9.08 -11.31
CA GLY A 57 8.23 10.42 -10.75
C GLY A 57 7.53 10.51 -9.39
N ASN A 58 7.74 11.60 -8.65
CA ASN A 58 7.23 11.73 -7.29
C ASN A 58 6.74 13.18 -7.01
N PRO A 59 5.44 13.49 -7.32
CA PRO A 59 4.39 12.61 -7.83
C PRO A 59 4.48 12.28 -9.31
N GLY A 60 3.80 11.20 -9.76
CA GLY A 60 3.71 10.77 -11.15
C GLY A 60 2.71 9.64 -11.36
N PRO A 61 2.58 9.14 -12.62
CA PRO A 61 1.76 7.98 -12.91
C PRO A 61 2.12 6.82 -11.99
N ALA A 62 1.14 6.30 -11.27
CA ALA A 62 1.36 5.34 -10.19
C ALA A 62 0.49 4.10 -10.34
N SER A 63 0.99 2.98 -9.84
CA SER A 63 0.31 1.70 -9.78
C SER A 63 0.42 1.06 -8.40
N ALA A 64 -0.50 0.16 -8.10
CA ALA A 64 -0.49 -0.68 -6.92
C ALA A 64 -0.64 -2.13 -7.35
N GLY A 65 0.32 -2.97 -6.96
CA GLY A 65 0.34 -4.41 -7.15
C GLY A 65 0.25 -5.14 -5.83
N ALA A 66 -0.43 -6.29 -5.82
CA ALA A 66 -0.44 -7.17 -4.67
C ALA A 66 -0.67 -8.63 -5.07
N VAL A 67 -0.11 -9.54 -4.28
CA VAL A 67 -0.35 -10.98 -4.41
C VAL A 67 -0.66 -11.58 -3.04
N LEU A 68 -1.59 -12.55 -3.05
CA LEU A 68 -2.01 -13.29 -1.88
C LEU A 68 -1.74 -14.78 -2.11
N LEU A 69 -1.12 -15.43 -1.12
CA LEU A 69 -0.87 -16.86 -1.13
C LEU A 69 -1.47 -17.47 0.15
N SER A 70 -2.32 -18.50 -0.02
CA SER A 70 -2.97 -19.16 1.11
C SER A 70 -1.95 -19.78 2.06
N LEU A 71 -2.10 -19.52 3.36
CA LEU A 71 -1.26 -20.13 4.41
C LEU A 71 -1.40 -21.65 4.51
N SER A 72 -2.41 -22.26 3.86
CA SER A 72 -2.54 -23.71 3.77
C SER A 72 -1.49 -24.35 2.86
N ARG A 73 -0.86 -23.58 2.02
CA ARG A 73 0.15 -24.06 1.07
C ARG A 73 1.54 -24.12 1.72
N PRO A 74 2.33 -25.16 1.47
CA PRO A 74 3.70 -25.26 1.99
C PRO A 74 4.61 -24.18 1.38
N ASP A 75 4.31 -23.69 0.17
CA ASP A 75 5.05 -22.67 -0.55
C ASP A 75 4.51 -21.24 -0.38
N ALA A 76 3.59 -20.99 0.56
CA ALA A 76 2.96 -19.70 0.78
C ALA A 76 3.95 -18.54 0.97
N ARG A 77 5.12 -18.82 1.55
CA ARG A 77 6.17 -17.81 1.77
C ARG A 77 7.23 -17.77 0.68
N ASN A 78 7.16 -18.66 -0.31
CA ASN A 78 8.08 -18.68 -1.45
C ASN A 78 7.79 -17.45 -2.35
N PRO A 79 8.77 -16.56 -2.58
CA PRO A 79 8.60 -15.38 -3.41
C PRO A 79 8.40 -15.66 -4.91
N ARG A 80 8.43 -16.92 -5.32
CA ARG A 80 8.24 -17.36 -6.71
C ARG A 80 7.02 -18.28 -6.89
N ALA A 81 6.24 -18.49 -5.83
CA ALA A 81 5.03 -19.31 -5.90
C ALA A 81 3.93 -18.62 -6.71
N VAL A 82 3.14 -19.36 -7.46
CA VAL A 82 1.99 -18.81 -8.19
C VAL A 82 0.96 -18.30 -7.18
N PRO A 83 0.52 -17.02 -7.29
CA PRO A 83 -0.45 -16.44 -6.37
C PRO A 83 -1.83 -17.13 -6.46
N ASP A 84 -2.53 -17.20 -5.33
CA ASP A 84 -3.94 -17.61 -5.29
C ASP A 84 -4.87 -16.45 -5.68
N ALA A 85 -4.45 -15.22 -5.40
CA ALA A 85 -5.13 -13.99 -5.86
C ALA A 85 -4.13 -12.87 -6.07
N SER A 86 -4.46 -11.92 -6.95
CA SER A 86 -3.62 -10.76 -7.24
C SER A 86 -4.41 -9.50 -7.54
N ILE A 87 -3.77 -8.37 -7.37
CA ILE A 87 -4.26 -7.03 -7.72
C ILE A 87 -3.22 -6.36 -8.61
N SER A 88 -3.71 -5.66 -9.65
CA SER A 88 -2.91 -4.77 -10.47
C SER A 88 -3.76 -3.58 -10.87
N ASP A 89 -3.52 -2.43 -10.24
CA ASP A 89 -4.36 -1.25 -10.37
C ASP A 89 -3.55 -0.02 -10.75
N TYR A 90 -4.06 0.74 -11.73
CA TYR A 90 -3.55 2.08 -12.01
C TYR A 90 -4.22 3.11 -11.07
N LEU A 91 -3.41 3.95 -10.44
CA LEU A 91 -3.85 4.91 -9.40
C LEU A 91 -3.95 6.36 -9.87
N GLY A 92 -3.66 6.64 -11.16
CA GLY A 92 -3.49 8.02 -11.63
C GLY A 92 -2.16 8.61 -11.14
N VAL A 93 -2.13 9.92 -10.94
CA VAL A 93 -0.92 10.62 -10.45
C VAL A 93 -0.89 10.58 -8.92
N GLN A 94 0.13 9.92 -8.35
CA GLN A 94 0.33 9.78 -6.92
C GLN A 94 1.83 9.86 -6.57
N THR A 95 2.13 10.02 -5.27
CA THR A 95 3.49 9.81 -4.76
C THR A 95 3.76 8.31 -4.56
N ASN A 96 5.04 7.93 -4.55
CA ASN A 96 5.43 6.54 -4.33
C ASN A 96 4.85 5.98 -3.00
N ASN A 97 4.98 6.71 -1.90
CA ASN A 97 4.47 6.27 -0.61
C ASN A 97 2.94 6.08 -0.61
N VAL A 98 2.19 6.92 -1.34
CA VAL A 98 0.73 6.77 -1.51
C VAL A 98 0.41 5.50 -2.29
N ALA A 99 1.17 5.20 -3.36
CA ALA A 99 1.00 3.99 -4.15
C ALA A 99 1.26 2.73 -3.29
N GLU A 100 2.37 2.70 -2.56
CA GLU A 100 2.71 1.60 -1.65
C GLU A 100 1.63 1.38 -0.57
N TYR A 101 1.17 2.44 0.11
CA TYR A 101 0.09 2.32 1.09
C TYR A 101 -1.22 1.86 0.47
N THR A 102 -1.57 2.36 -0.72
CA THR A 102 -2.79 1.95 -1.43
C THR A 102 -2.76 0.47 -1.79
N ALA A 103 -1.59 -0.05 -2.19
CA ALA A 103 -1.41 -1.48 -2.43
C ALA A 103 -1.70 -2.30 -1.17
N VAL A 104 -1.22 -1.89 0.00
CA VAL A 104 -1.49 -2.57 1.27
C VAL A 104 -2.97 -2.50 1.65
N VAL A 105 -3.62 -1.33 1.55
CA VAL A 105 -5.07 -1.17 1.83
C VAL A 105 -5.89 -2.15 0.99
N ARG A 106 -5.62 -2.21 -0.31
CA ARG A 106 -6.37 -3.07 -1.24
C ARG A 106 -6.09 -4.55 -1.03
N ALA A 107 -4.84 -4.91 -0.75
CA ALA A 107 -4.46 -6.29 -0.49
C ALA A 107 -5.11 -6.85 0.80
N VAL A 108 -5.15 -6.03 1.86
CA VAL A 108 -5.82 -6.41 3.12
C VAL A 108 -7.32 -6.57 2.89
N ALA A 109 -7.96 -5.63 2.15
CA ALA A 109 -9.37 -5.72 1.81
C ALA A 109 -9.68 -6.99 1.03
N LEU A 110 -8.89 -7.32 -0.01
CA LEU A 110 -9.06 -8.56 -0.78
C LEU A 110 -8.89 -9.80 0.10
N GLY A 111 -7.89 -9.81 1.00
CA GLY A 111 -7.73 -10.93 1.93
C GLY A 111 -8.96 -11.15 2.81
N ILE A 112 -9.56 -10.07 3.32
CA ILE A 112 -10.79 -10.13 4.12
C ILE A 112 -11.98 -10.61 3.26
N GLU A 113 -12.13 -10.12 2.03
CA GLU A 113 -13.15 -10.59 1.09
C GLU A 113 -13.04 -12.10 0.80
N LEU A 114 -11.82 -12.62 0.73
CA LEU A 114 -11.53 -14.04 0.54
C LEU A 114 -11.71 -14.85 1.84
N GLY A 115 -12.18 -14.24 2.93
CA GLY A 115 -12.47 -14.90 4.20
C GLY A 115 -11.25 -15.09 5.09
N ALA A 116 -10.20 -14.26 4.95
CA ALA A 116 -9.05 -14.33 5.82
C ALA A 116 -9.44 -14.09 7.29
N ARG A 117 -8.95 -14.96 8.17
CA ARG A 117 -8.96 -14.78 9.63
C ARG A 117 -7.63 -14.26 10.14
N ARG A 118 -6.55 -14.48 9.37
CA ARG A 118 -5.18 -14.05 9.65
C ARG A 118 -4.48 -13.58 8.38
N LEU A 119 -3.65 -12.55 8.51
CA LEU A 119 -2.77 -12.09 7.43
C LEU A 119 -1.32 -11.99 7.89
N GLU A 120 -0.40 -12.40 7.01
CA GLU A 120 1.04 -12.18 7.16
C GLU A 120 1.49 -11.21 6.05
N LEU A 121 1.78 -9.96 6.42
CA LEU A 121 2.23 -8.94 5.49
C LEU A 121 3.75 -9.02 5.35
N LEU A 122 4.25 -9.38 4.17
CA LEU A 122 5.67 -9.42 3.83
C LEU A 122 5.96 -8.30 2.82
N LEU A 123 6.42 -7.16 3.32
CA LEU A 123 6.53 -5.92 2.56
C LEU A 123 8.00 -5.52 2.39
N ASP A 124 8.35 -4.97 1.24
CA ASP A 124 9.68 -4.39 1.00
C ASP A 124 9.76 -2.90 1.39
N SER A 125 8.64 -2.28 1.71
CA SER A 125 8.60 -0.95 2.30
C SER A 125 8.81 -0.99 3.81
N LYS A 126 10.05 -0.75 4.25
CA LYS A 126 10.37 -0.62 5.68
C LYS A 126 9.52 0.47 6.34
N LEU A 127 9.28 1.60 5.65
CA LEU A 127 8.44 2.68 6.15
C LEU A 127 7.08 2.16 6.60
N ILE A 128 6.38 1.42 5.74
CA ILE A 128 5.04 0.92 6.02
C ILE A 128 5.07 -0.08 7.17
N VAL A 129 6.00 -1.04 7.16
CA VAL A 129 6.13 -2.02 8.25
C VAL A 129 6.31 -1.34 9.60
N GLU A 130 7.22 -0.35 9.69
CA GLU A 130 7.48 0.37 10.93
C GLU A 130 6.27 1.21 11.39
N GLN A 131 5.52 1.77 10.45
CA GLN A 131 4.34 2.58 10.75
C GLN A 131 3.13 1.73 11.15
N VAL A 132 2.81 0.64 10.45
CA VAL A 132 1.67 -0.20 10.79
C VAL A 132 1.87 -0.97 12.10
N THR A 133 3.12 -1.30 12.42
CA THR A 133 3.48 -1.92 13.71
C THR A 133 3.62 -0.91 14.86
N GLY A 134 3.43 0.40 14.58
CA GLY A 134 3.45 1.46 15.59
C GLY A 134 4.84 1.91 16.04
N ARG A 135 5.92 1.40 15.44
CA ARG A 135 7.29 1.80 15.79
C ARG A 135 7.64 3.19 15.24
N TRP A 136 7.07 3.58 14.09
CA TRP A 136 7.25 4.91 13.52
C TRP A 136 5.93 5.68 13.41
N ARG A 137 5.98 6.99 13.64
CA ARG A 137 4.81 7.87 13.48
C ARG A 137 4.58 8.21 12.02
N VAL A 138 3.29 8.26 11.62
CA VAL A 138 2.87 8.77 10.31
C VAL A 138 2.69 10.28 10.43
N LYS A 139 3.58 11.07 9.81
CA LYS A 139 3.55 12.54 9.86
C LYS A 139 2.67 13.13 8.77
N ASP A 140 2.77 12.60 7.55
CA ASP A 140 2.01 13.04 6.39
C ASP A 140 0.51 12.79 6.58
N ALA A 141 -0.32 13.83 6.32
CA ALA A 141 -1.77 13.78 6.54
C ALA A 141 -2.46 12.78 5.59
N LYS A 142 -2.03 12.70 4.33
CA LYS A 142 -2.59 11.79 3.32
C LYS A 142 -2.27 10.34 3.65
N LEU A 143 -1.01 10.07 4.01
CA LEU A 143 -0.60 8.72 4.44
C LEU A 143 -1.27 8.30 5.74
N ARG A 144 -1.60 9.24 6.64
CA ARG A 144 -2.31 8.95 7.89
C ARG A 144 -3.71 8.39 7.65
N LEU A 145 -4.40 8.85 6.60
CA LEU A 145 -5.71 8.31 6.24
C LEU A 145 -5.59 6.85 5.74
N LEU A 146 -4.61 6.58 4.89
CA LEU A 146 -4.36 5.22 4.39
C LEU A 146 -3.89 4.28 5.51
N TRP A 147 -3.00 4.73 6.37
CA TRP A 147 -2.55 4.01 7.56
C TRP A 147 -3.72 3.66 8.49
N ALA A 148 -4.61 4.63 8.77
CA ALA A 148 -5.78 4.41 9.60
C ALA A 148 -6.73 3.36 8.99
N GLU A 149 -6.91 3.38 7.65
CA GLU A 149 -7.73 2.41 6.95
C GLU A 149 -7.12 0.99 7.02
N VAL A 150 -5.80 0.86 6.81
CA VAL A 150 -5.09 -0.42 6.99
C VAL A 150 -5.33 -0.98 8.39
N LEU A 151 -5.10 -0.17 9.43
CA LEU A 151 -5.27 -0.63 10.81
C LEU A 151 -6.72 -0.97 11.15
N LYS A 152 -7.69 -0.21 10.62
CA LYS A 152 -9.11 -0.50 10.77
C LYS A 152 -9.46 -1.87 10.20
N GLN A 153 -9.02 -2.17 8.99
CA GLN A 153 -9.24 -3.45 8.33
C GLN A 153 -8.53 -4.60 9.09
N LEU A 154 -7.26 -4.43 9.45
CA LEU A 154 -6.49 -5.45 10.17
C LEU A 154 -7.10 -5.82 11.54
N ARG A 155 -7.76 -4.88 12.21
CA ARG A 155 -8.46 -5.13 13.49
C ARG A 155 -9.68 -6.03 13.34
N THR A 156 -10.21 -6.21 12.15
CA THR A 156 -11.36 -7.12 11.92
C THR A 156 -10.95 -8.58 11.83
N LEU A 157 -9.65 -8.87 11.71
CA LEU A 157 -9.14 -10.24 11.59
C LEU A 157 -9.18 -10.96 12.95
N PRO A 158 -9.97 -12.03 13.09
CA PRO A 158 -10.16 -12.69 14.39
C PRO A 158 -8.90 -13.38 14.91
N ASP A 159 -8.03 -13.86 14.02
CA ASP A 159 -6.77 -14.54 14.38
C ASP A 159 -5.54 -13.63 14.20
N GLY A 160 -5.78 -12.32 14.03
CA GLY A 160 -4.77 -11.28 14.01
C GLY A 160 -3.95 -11.21 12.74
N TRP A 161 -2.83 -10.49 12.82
CA TRP A 161 -1.93 -10.26 11.71
C TRP A 161 -0.48 -10.07 12.17
N THR A 162 0.43 -10.20 11.23
CA THR A 162 1.86 -9.87 11.40
C THR A 162 2.35 -9.05 10.22
N ALA A 163 3.37 -8.22 10.43
CA ALA A 163 4.05 -7.51 9.35
C ALA A 163 5.57 -7.62 9.51
N ALA A 164 6.25 -7.96 8.44
CA ALA A 164 7.70 -8.07 8.39
C ALA A 164 8.24 -7.41 7.12
N HIS A 165 9.39 -6.74 7.27
CA HIS A 165 10.14 -6.22 6.14
C HIS A 165 10.94 -7.35 5.48
N VAL A 166 10.82 -7.44 4.15
CA VAL A 166 11.57 -8.38 3.32
C VAL A 166 12.41 -7.62 2.29
N PRO A 167 13.57 -8.15 1.87
CA PRO A 167 14.34 -7.56 0.78
C PRO A 167 13.52 -7.51 -0.52
N ARG A 168 13.70 -6.48 -1.36
CA ARG A 168 13.00 -6.33 -2.63
C ARG A 168 13.13 -7.55 -3.55
N ALA A 169 14.28 -8.21 -3.55
CA ALA A 169 14.48 -9.46 -4.30
C ALA A 169 13.53 -10.60 -3.90
N GLN A 170 12.93 -10.52 -2.71
CA GLN A 170 11.91 -11.46 -2.22
C GLN A 170 10.48 -10.97 -2.46
N ASN A 171 10.30 -9.83 -3.14
CA ASN A 171 9.00 -9.23 -3.46
C ASN A 171 8.68 -9.21 -4.97
N SER A 172 9.44 -9.93 -5.77
CA SER A 172 9.39 -9.91 -7.23
C SER A 172 8.01 -10.22 -7.85
N LEU A 173 7.16 -10.98 -7.15
CA LEU A 173 5.80 -11.28 -7.63
C LEU A 173 4.88 -10.06 -7.59
N ALA A 174 4.98 -9.23 -6.55
CA ALA A 174 4.18 -8.02 -6.44
C ALA A 174 4.70 -6.91 -7.38
N ASP A 175 6.04 -6.86 -7.61
CA ASP A 175 6.71 -5.91 -8.52
C ASP A 175 6.33 -6.16 -10.00
N ALA A 176 5.89 -7.38 -10.35
CA ALA A 176 5.49 -7.77 -11.71
C ALA A 176 4.00 -7.52 -12.03
N MET A 177 3.19 -7.05 -11.05
CA MET A 177 1.75 -6.77 -11.19
C MET A 177 1.51 -5.32 -11.59
#